data_e14ad47ea209e189a759452fec0680e9
#
_entry.id   e14ad47ea209e189a759452fec0680e9
#
_cell.length_a   1.000
_cell.length_b   1.000
_cell.length_c   1.000
_cell.angle_alpha   90.00
_cell.angle_beta   90.00
_cell.angle_gamma   90.00
#
_symmetry.space_group_name_H-M   'P 1'
#
loop_
_entity.id
_entity.type
_entity.pdbx_description
1 polymer ?
#
loop_
_entity_poly.entity_id
_entity_poly.type
_entity_poly.pdbx_seq_one_letter_code
_entity_poly.pdbx_strand_id
1 'polypeptide(L)'
;MDIYKFAMQMELDGRHFYQDLAKKTKNAGIKSVLTMMAESEAKHYNVILDMQKNDKTEYSKDVEVLTKIKNIFSKMKEEKE
;
A
#
# COMPACT_ATOMS: atom_id res chain seq x y z
N MET A 1 -10.10 14.31 8.97
CA MET A 1 -9.24 13.15 8.77
C MET A 1 -8.15 13.47 7.75
N ASP A 2 -6.93 13.13 8.04
CA ASP A 2 -5.85 13.29 7.06
C ASP A 2 -5.84 12.06 6.16
N ILE A 3 -6.30 12.23 4.94
CA ILE A 3 -6.45 11.15 3.99
C ILE A 3 -5.08 10.52 3.61
N TYR A 4 -4.05 11.33 3.58
CA TYR A 4 -2.71 10.85 3.24
C TYR A 4 -2.15 9.97 4.36
N LYS A 5 -2.34 10.37 5.60
CA LYS A 5 -1.92 9.54 6.74
C LYS A 5 -2.66 8.22 6.77
N PHE A 6 -3.96 8.25 6.48
CA PHE A 6 -4.76 7.03 6.40
C PHE A 6 -4.22 6.09 5.31
N ALA A 7 -3.98 6.65 4.12
CA ALA A 7 -3.47 5.86 3.01
C ALA A 7 -2.07 5.30 3.28
N MET A 8 -1.20 6.11 3.89
CA MET A 8 0.14 5.65 4.26
C MET A 8 0.08 4.51 5.27
N GLN A 9 -0.84 4.59 6.23
CA GLN A 9 -1.00 3.52 7.20
C GLN A 9 -1.45 2.22 6.53
N MET A 10 -2.36 2.31 5.56
CA MET A 10 -2.79 1.15 4.79
C MET A 10 -1.62 0.48 4.06
N GLU A 11 -0.72 1.29 3.49
CA GLU A 11 0.46 0.75 2.80
C GLU A 11 1.43 0.08 3.78
N LEU A 12 1.61 0.66 4.96
CA LEU A 12 2.45 0.05 5.98
C LEU A 12 1.86 -1.28 6.47
N ASP A 13 0.56 -1.32 6.68
CA ASP A 13 -0.12 -2.55 7.10
C ASP A 13 0.02 -3.64 6.04
N GLY A 14 -0.14 -3.28 4.78
CA GLY A 14 0.05 -4.20 3.67
C GLY A 14 1.48 -4.73 3.61
N ARG A 15 2.46 -3.85 3.79
CA ARG A 15 3.87 -4.24 3.80
C ARG A 15 4.15 -5.25 4.91
N HIS A 16 3.69 -4.97 6.11
CA HIS A 16 3.88 -5.89 7.25
C HIS A 16 3.22 -7.23 6.99
N PHE A 17 2.03 -7.22 6.42
CA PHE A 17 1.30 -8.42 6.08
C PHE A 17 2.10 -9.31 5.12
N TYR A 18 2.63 -8.74 4.05
CA TYR A 18 3.42 -9.49 3.08
C TYR A 18 4.74 -9.96 3.67
N GLN A 19 5.38 -9.14 4.50
CA GLN A 19 6.61 -9.54 5.18
C GLN A 19 6.39 -10.73 6.10
N ASP A 20 5.29 -10.72 6.84
CA ASP A 20 4.96 -11.81 7.74
C ASP A 20 4.69 -13.11 6.98
N LEU A 21 3.95 -13.02 5.87
CA LEU A 21 3.73 -14.19 5.02
C LEU A 21 5.03 -14.72 4.44
N ALA A 22 5.92 -13.82 4.03
CA ALA A 22 7.21 -14.22 3.48
C ALA A 22 8.04 -14.99 4.51
N LYS A 23 7.95 -14.60 5.78
CA LYS A 23 8.65 -15.32 6.86
C LYS A 23 8.05 -16.68 7.13
N LYS A 24 6.76 -16.84 6.93
CA LYS A 24 6.04 -18.08 7.25
C LYS A 24 6.11 -19.12 6.14
N THR A 25 6.27 -18.71 4.90
CA THR A 25 6.29 -19.65 3.78
C THR A 25 7.63 -20.36 3.69
N LYS A 26 7.57 -21.64 3.34
CA LYS A 26 8.77 -22.46 3.09
C LYS A 26 9.11 -22.51 1.60
N ASN A 27 8.22 -21.99 0.76
CA ASN A 27 8.42 -22.00 -0.68
C ASN A 27 9.25 -20.77 -1.08
N ALA A 28 10.45 -21.00 -1.60
CA ALA A 28 11.38 -19.92 -1.95
C ALA A 28 10.81 -18.98 -3.03
N GLY A 29 10.11 -19.53 -4.01
CA GLY A 29 9.51 -18.72 -5.07
C GLY A 29 8.42 -17.81 -4.52
N ILE A 30 7.54 -18.35 -3.68
CA ILE A 30 6.47 -17.57 -3.07
C ILE A 30 7.06 -16.51 -2.14
N LYS A 31 8.09 -16.87 -1.40
CA LYS A 31 8.78 -15.90 -0.53
C LYS A 31 9.32 -14.72 -1.32
N SER A 32 9.92 -15.00 -2.48
CA SER A 32 10.44 -13.96 -3.36
C SER A 32 9.33 -13.02 -3.83
N VAL A 33 8.21 -13.59 -4.27
CA VAL A 33 7.06 -12.79 -4.72
C VAL A 33 6.50 -11.92 -3.60
N LEU A 34 6.35 -12.49 -2.40
CA LEU A 34 5.84 -11.74 -1.26
C LEU A 34 6.78 -10.60 -0.86
N THR A 35 8.09 -10.84 -0.94
CA THR A 35 9.08 -9.80 -0.68
C THR A 35 8.96 -8.66 -1.69
N MET A 36 8.77 -8.98 -2.97
CA MET A 36 8.57 -7.98 -4.00
C MET A 36 7.29 -7.18 -3.76
N MET A 37 6.23 -7.84 -3.31
CA MET A 37 4.99 -7.16 -2.97
C MET A 37 5.16 -6.20 -1.80
N ALA A 38 5.92 -6.59 -0.79
CA ALA A 38 6.24 -5.71 0.33
C ALA A 38 7.04 -4.49 -0.12
N GLU A 39 7.97 -4.67 -1.04
CA GLU A 39 8.75 -3.57 -1.61
C GLU A 39 7.87 -2.62 -2.40
N SER A 40 6.88 -3.14 -3.12
CA SER A 40 5.92 -2.32 -3.84
C SER A 40 5.10 -1.44 -2.90
N GLU A 41 4.72 -1.96 -1.74
CA GLU A 41 4.02 -1.16 -0.73
C GLU A 41 4.88 0.01 -0.25
N ALA A 42 6.19 -0.21 -0.10
CA ALA A 42 7.09 0.87 0.31
C ALA A 42 7.16 1.97 -0.77
N LYS A 43 7.15 1.59 -2.04
CA LYS A 43 7.12 2.56 -3.14
C LYS A 43 5.82 3.35 -3.14
N HIS A 44 4.70 2.68 -2.94
CA HIS A 44 3.39 3.34 -2.85
C HIS A 44 3.38 4.34 -1.69
N TYR A 45 3.93 3.95 -0.56
CA TYR A 45 4.04 4.83 0.60
C TYR A 45 4.76 6.13 0.24
N ASN A 46 5.89 6.03 -0.45
CA ASN A 46 6.68 7.18 -0.84
C ASN A 46 5.94 8.08 -1.84
N VAL A 47 5.18 7.49 -2.75
CA VAL A 47 4.35 8.24 -3.70
C VAL A 47 3.29 9.04 -2.93
N ILE A 48 2.64 8.41 -1.96
CA ILE A 48 1.62 9.07 -1.16
C ILE A 48 2.22 10.21 -0.33
N LEU A 49 3.41 9.98 0.22
CA LEU A 49 4.13 11.00 0.98
C LEU A 49 4.45 12.21 0.11
N ASP A 50 4.90 11.99 -1.12
CA ASP A 50 5.15 13.08 -2.07
C ASP A 50 3.87 13.83 -2.41
N MET A 51 2.78 13.11 -2.60
CA MET A 51 1.49 13.73 -2.86
C MET A 51 1.06 14.61 -1.69
N GLN A 52 1.27 14.14 -0.47
CA GLN A 52 0.96 14.92 0.72
C GLN A 52 1.77 16.22 0.78
N LYS A 53 3.05 16.13 0.49
CA LYS A 53 3.94 17.30 0.53
C LYS A 53 3.57 18.33 -0.53
N ASN A 54 3.10 17.89 -1.67
CA ASN A 54 2.81 18.75 -2.81
C ASN A 54 1.36 19.17 -2.90
N ASP A 55 0.51 18.58 -2.06
CA ASP A 55 -0.92 18.87 -2.12
C ASP A 55 -1.24 20.15 -1.37
N LYS A 56 -1.74 21.10 -2.13
CA LYS A 56 -2.24 22.38 -1.59
C LYS A 56 -3.73 22.48 -1.79
N THR A 57 -4.39 21.35 -2.01
CA THR A 57 -5.70 21.33 -2.59
C THR A 57 -6.82 20.97 -1.64
N GLU A 58 -7.97 20.98 -2.22
CA GLU A 58 -9.26 20.80 -1.61
C GLU A 58 -9.59 19.32 -1.39
N TYR A 59 -10.58 19.11 -0.54
CA TYR A 59 -11.03 17.79 -0.13
C TYR A 59 -11.47 16.87 -1.26
N SER A 60 -11.93 17.43 -2.38
CA SER A 60 -12.39 16.62 -3.50
C SER A 60 -11.27 15.75 -4.09
N LYS A 61 -10.05 16.29 -4.14
CA LYS A 61 -8.90 15.52 -4.61
C LYS A 61 -8.49 14.45 -3.62
N ASP A 62 -8.61 14.75 -2.32
CA ASP A 62 -8.31 13.77 -1.27
C ASP A 62 -9.21 12.55 -1.39
N VAL A 63 -10.50 12.78 -1.66
CA VAL A 63 -11.47 11.69 -1.85
C VAL A 63 -11.10 10.84 -3.07
N GLU A 64 -10.71 11.49 -4.17
CA GLU A 64 -10.31 10.79 -5.38
C GLU A 64 -9.07 9.91 -5.14
N VAL A 65 -8.07 10.46 -4.48
CA VAL A 65 -6.85 9.74 -4.15
C VAL A 65 -7.18 8.53 -3.26
N LEU A 66 -8.00 8.73 -2.25
CA LEU A 66 -8.41 7.65 -1.36
C LEU A 66 -9.10 6.52 -2.11
N THR A 67 -9.99 6.86 -3.02
CA THR A 67 -10.71 5.87 -3.81
C THR A 67 -9.75 5.02 -4.64
N LYS A 68 -8.79 5.67 -5.30
CA LYS A 68 -7.78 4.97 -6.10
C LYS A 68 -6.94 4.04 -5.25
N ILE A 69 -6.51 4.50 -4.08
CA ILE A 69 -5.67 3.70 -3.18
C ILE A 69 -6.45 2.50 -2.64
N LYS A 70 -7.70 2.72 -2.25
CA LYS A 70 -8.55 1.62 -1.77
C LYS A 70 -8.76 0.57 -2.85
N ASN A 71 -8.95 0.99 -4.10
CA ASN A 71 -9.14 0.06 -5.21
C ASN A 71 -7.89 -0.79 -5.44
N ILE A 72 -6.72 -0.17 -5.42
CA ILE A 72 -5.46 -0.88 -5.58
C ILE A 72 -5.28 -1.89 -4.45
N PHE A 73 -5.52 -1.47 -3.22
CA PHE A 73 -5.35 -2.31 -2.04
C PHE A 73 -6.30 -3.50 -2.06
N SER A 74 -7.56 -3.27 -2.43
CA SER A 74 -8.56 -4.34 -2.55
C SER A 74 -8.17 -5.35 -3.62
N LYS A 75 -7.69 -4.87 -4.75
CA LYS A 75 -7.25 -5.72 -5.84
C LYS A 75 -6.09 -6.61 -5.42
N MET A 76 -5.13 -6.05 -4.69
CA MET A 76 -4.00 -6.81 -4.18
C MET A 76 -4.45 -7.91 -3.23
N LYS A 77 -5.44 -7.63 -2.38
CA LYS A 77 -5.99 -8.63 -1.47
C LYS A 77 -6.69 -9.76 -2.22
N GLU A 78 -7.42 -9.43 -3.28
CA GLU A 78 -8.09 -10.42 -4.12
C GLU A 78 -7.10 -11.35 -4.79
N GLU A 79 -5.99 -10.81 -5.28
CA GLU A 79 -4.96 -11.59 -5.96
C GLU A 79 -4.26 -12.59 -5.05
N LYS A 80 -4.35 -12.41 -3.74
CA LYS A 80 -3.75 -13.32 -2.77
C LYS A 80 -4.57 -14.56 -2.49
N GLU A 81 -5.84 -14.50 -2.73
CA GLU A 81 -6.71 -15.64 -2.50
C GLU A 81 -6.62 -16.62 -3.67
#